data_cf5fced305dacdac1924ead601bc4bab
#
_entry.id   cf5fced305dacdac1924ead601bc4bab
#
_cell.length_a   1.000
_cell.length_b   1.000
_cell.length_c   1.000
_cell.angle_alpha   90.00
_cell.angle_beta   90.00
_cell.angle_gamma   90.00
#
_symmetry.space_group_name_H-M   'P 1'
#
loop_
_entity.id
_entity.type
_entity.pdbx_description
1 polymer ?
#
loop_
_entity_poly.entity_id
_entity_poly.type
_entity_poly.pdbx_seq_one_letter_code
_entity_poly.pdbx_strand_id
1 'polypeptide(L)'
;MPVVAFEGEVVVVDQAEQVADAVAYLRTQKTVGVDTEARPSFQRGIHYPTALVQIASHERCYLFRLTHIGMPQELADFFADEQICKVGLAFKDDINGLRRRRNFTPANCIDIQKMVAQYGILDLGLQKLFAICFGKKISKAQQLTNWENSHLTPEQARYASTDAWATLLIYEDLLQHEPLAKQEVEALVREEKERMIEHQQQIQDQRLREQGIEPPPHLTAEERKAHQTERKREARKRKRQRQAARKKANKTKPTT
;
A
#
# COMPACT_ATOMS: atom_id res chain seq x y z
N MET A 1 2.71 -24.47 -5.32
CA MET A 1 3.79 -23.48 -5.26
C MET A 1 4.54 -23.64 -3.95
N PRO A 2 5.87 -23.75 -3.95
CA PRO A 2 6.66 -23.83 -2.74
C PRO A 2 6.55 -22.54 -1.93
N VAL A 3 6.59 -22.66 -0.60
CA VAL A 3 6.60 -21.52 0.32
C VAL A 3 8.05 -21.16 0.60
N VAL A 4 8.38 -19.89 0.47
CA VAL A 4 9.71 -19.33 0.73
C VAL A 4 9.64 -18.22 1.76
N ALA A 5 10.78 -17.91 2.35
CA ALA A 5 10.96 -16.79 3.25
C ALA A 5 12.36 -16.22 3.07
N PHE A 6 12.61 -15.06 3.66
CA PHE A 6 13.93 -14.46 3.73
C PHE A 6 14.90 -15.39 4.49
N GLU A 7 16.06 -15.64 3.92
CA GLU A 7 17.10 -16.53 4.47
C GLU A 7 18.36 -15.78 4.95
N GLY A 8 18.39 -14.46 4.74
CA GLY A 8 19.49 -13.59 5.18
C GLY A 8 19.45 -13.30 6.67
N GLU A 9 20.37 -12.45 7.11
CA GLU A 9 20.49 -12.05 8.49
C GLU A 9 19.32 -11.10 8.89
N VAL A 10 18.63 -11.42 9.98
CA VAL A 10 17.57 -10.56 10.53
C VAL A 10 18.07 -9.91 11.82
N VAL A 11 18.15 -8.59 11.81
CA VAL A 11 18.63 -7.79 12.95
C VAL A 11 17.46 -6.99 13.54
N VAL A 12 17.11 -7.26 14.80
CA VAL A 12 16.11 -6.48 15.53
C VAL A 12 16.79 -5.27 16.15
N VAL A 13 16.28 -4.08 15.80
CA VAL A 13 16.76 -2.79 16.32
C VAL A 13 15.73 -2.29 17.33
N ASP A 14 15.96 -2.53 18.59
CA ASP A 14 15.06 -2.16 19.71
C ASP A 14 15.73 -1.24 20.75
N GLN A 15 16.99 -0.87 20.52
CA GLN A 15 17.77 0.08 21.31
C GLN A 15 18.30 1.22 20.43
N ALA A 16 18.34 2.43 20.97
CA ALA A 16 18.71 3.63 20.21
C ALA A 16 20.15 3.55 19.66
N GLU A 17 21.05 2.93 20.42
CA GLU A 17 22.48 2.79 20.09
C GLU A 17 22.71 1.94 18.82
N GLN A 18 21.79 1.02 18.50
CA GLN A 18 21.87 0.15 17.33
C GLN A 18 21.49 0.85 16.01
N VAL A 19 20.80 2.00 16.10
CA VAL A 19 20.21 2.67 14.92
C VAL A 19 21.30 3.17 13.97
N ALA A 20 22.36 3.78 14.51
CA ALA A 20 23.42 4.37 13.69
C ALA A 20 24.11 3.31 12.81
N ASP A 21 24.45 2.15 13.37
CA ASP A 21 25.10 1.05 12.66
C ASP A 21 24.17 0.43 11.61
N ALA A 22 22.89 0.24 11.97
CA ALA A 22 21.88 -0.26 11.05
C ALA A 22 21.69 0.66 9.84
N VAL A 23 21.56 1.96 10.07
CA VAL A 23 21.41 2.96 9.01
C VAL A 23 22.70 3.10 8.20
N ALA A 24 23.87 3.00 8.80
CA ALA A 24 25.16 3.01 8.09
C ALA A 24 25.25 1.85 7.09
N TYR A 25 24.86 0.64 7.48
CA TYR A 25 24.79 -0.49 6.56
C TYR A 25 23.76 -0.24 5.44
N LEU A 26 22.55 0.20 5.77
CA LEU A 26 21.50 0.46 4.77
C LEU A 26 21.93 1.52 3.74
N ARG A 27 22.73 2.49 4.14
CA ARG A 27 23.30 3.50 3.22
C ARG A 27 24.34 2.96 2.25
N THR A 28 24.86 1.77 2.46
CA THR A 28 25.71 1.10 1.46
C THR A 28 24.91 0.47 0.31
N GLN A 29 23.59 0.37 0.46
CA GLN A 29 22.70 -0.25 -0.51
C GLN A 29 22.22 0.78 -1.54
N LYS A 30 22.06 0.38 -2.79
CA LYS A 30 21.45 1.23 -3.84
C LYS A 30 19.92 1.21 -3.75
N THR A 31 19.36 0.05 -3.44
CA THR A 31 17.93 -0.20 -3.35
C THR A 31 17.64 -1.08 -2.14
N VAL A 32 16.56 -0.77 -1.42
CA VAL A 32 16.07 -1.58 -0.31
C VAL A 32 14.57 -1.76 -0.40
N GLY A 33 14.09 -2.92 0.03
CA GLY A 33 12.66 -3.16 0.23
C GLY A 33 12.24 -2.67 1.60
N VAL A 34 11.05 -2.07 1.68
CA VAL A 34 10.50 -1.51 2.92
C VAL A 34 9.07 -1.97 3.10
N ASP A 35 8.73 -2.33 4.33
CA ASP A 35 7.36 -2.56 4.74
C ASP A 35 7.15 -2.05 6.17
N THR A 36 5.91 -1.94 6.63
CA THR A 36 5.61 -1.51 8.01
C THR A 36 4.50 -2.34 8.62
N GLU A 37 4.57 -2.52 9.94
CA GLU A 37 3.55 -3.21 10.67
C GLU A 37 2.98 -2.33 11.80
N ALA A 38 1.68 -2.45 11.99
CA ALA A 38 0.96 -1.83 13.10
C ALA A 38 0.07 -2.86 13.80
N ARG A 39 -0.27 -2.60 15.04
CA ARG A 39 -1.26 -3.41 15.74
C ARG A 39 -2.57 -3.45 14.93
N PRO A 40 -3.16 -4.62 14.67
CA PRO A 40 -4.40 -4.72 13.93
C PRO A 40 -5.56 -4.09 14.72
N SER A 41 -6.45 -3.40 14.02
CA SER A 41 -7.69 -2.88 14.60
C SER A 41 -8.88 -3.62 14.00
N PHE A 42 -9.75 -4.14 14.88
CA PHE A 42 -11.01 -4.78 14.50
C PHE A 42 -12.20 -3.82 14.64
N GLN A 43 -11.94 -2.56 15.02
CA GLN A 43 -12.96 -1.53 15.17
C GLN A 43 -12.79 -0.48 14.06
N ARG A 44 -13.91 -0.14 13.41
CA ARG A 44 -13.93 0.85 12.32
C ARG A 44 -13.47 2.23 12.81
N GLY A 45 -12.52 2.83 12.11
CA GLY A 45 -12.02 4.18 12.39
C GLY A 45 -10.92 4.25 13.46
N ILE A 46 -10.53 3.12 14.07
CA ILE A 46 -9.38 3.05 14.97
C ILE A 46 -8.16 2.63 14.16
N HIS A 47 -7.10 3.44 14.23
CA HIS A 47 -5.82 3.16 13.60
C HIS A 47 -4.72 3.27 14.66
N TYR A 48 -3.93 2.22 14.79
CA TYR A 48 -2.76 2.24 15.66
C TYR A 48 -1.54 2.81 14.92
N PRO A 49 -0.62 3.44 15.62
CA PRO A 49 0.60 3.96 15.01
C PRO A 49 1.49 2.81 14.54
N THR A 50 2.30 3.04 13.50
CA THR A 50 3.29 2.09 13.02
C THR A 50 4.18 1.61 14.18
N ALA A 51 4.19 0.30 14.42
CA ALA A 51 4.94 -0.32 15.52
C ALA A 51 6.33 -0.79 15.08
N LEU A 52 6.45 -1.24 13.83
CA LEU A 52 7.64 -1.83 13.25
C LEU A 52 7.88 -1.27 11.85
N VAL A 53 9.15 -1.04 11.50
CA VAL A 53 9.60 -0.78 10.13
C VAL A 53 10.60 -1.86 9.78
N GLN A 54 10.38 -2.52 8.66
CA GLN A 54 11.31 -3.49 8.07
C GLN A 54 12.01 -2.86 6.87
N ILE A 55 13.34 -2.98 6.84
CA ILE A 55 14.15 -2.52 5.71
C ILE A 55 15.10 -3.64 5.32
N ALA A 56 14.91 -4.20 4.14
CA ALA A 56 15.63 -5.37 3.64
C ALA A 56 16.54 -5.02 2.47
N SER A 57 17.76 -5.53 2.52
CA SER A 57 18.64 -5.78 1.38
C SER A 57 18.53 -7.27 0.98
N HIS A 58 19.36 -7.73 0.05
CA HIS A 58 19.44 -9.15 -0.30
C HIS A 58 19.99 -10.04 0.84
N GLU A 59 20.88 -9.51 1.64
CA GLU A 59 21.63 -10.27 2.64
C GLU A 59 21.12 -10.04 4.06
N ARG A 60 20.51 -8.86 4.32
CA ARG A 60 20.22 -8.43 5.67
C ARG A 60 18.92 -7.65 5.73
N CYS A 61 18.11 -7.91 6.77
CA CYS A 61 16.91 -7.16 7.08
C CYS A 61 16.97 -6.58 8.49
N TYR A 62 16.75 -5.28 8.61
CA TYR A 62 16.63 -4.58 9.88
C TYR A 62 15.17 -4.37 10.25
N LEU A 63 14.82 -4.76 11.47
CA LEU A 63 13.49 -4.64 12.06
C LEU A 63 13.51 -3.56 13.14
N PHE A 64 13.22 -2.32 12.77
CA PHE A 64 13.21 -1.17 13.71
C PHE A 64 11.93 -1.16 14.52
N ARG A 65 12.03 -1.39 15.80
CA ARG A 65 10.92 -1.41 16.75
C ARG A 65 10.53 -0.01 17.21
N LEU A 66 9.68 0.67 16.46
CA LEU A 66 9.29 2.05 16.75
C LEU A 66 8.52 2.22 18.07
N THR A 67 8.02 1.15 18.65
CA THR A 67 7.44 1.13 20.00
C THR A 67 8.49 1.30 21.08
N HIS A 68 9.76 0.92 20.82
CA HIS A 68 10.87 0.97 21.75
C HIS A 68 11.77 2.21 21.51
N ILE A 69 12.14 2.45 20.24
CA ILE A 69 13.12 3.49 19.88
C ILE A 69 12.48 4.79 19.35
N GLY A 70 11.15 4.82 19.22
CA GLY A 70 10.48 5.92 18.52
C GLY A 70 10.83 5.94 17.02
N MET A 71 10.85 7.13 16.44
CA MET A 71 11.36 7.38 15.09
C MET A 71 12.66 8.21 15.21
N PRO A 72 13.84 7.57 15.21
CA PRO A 72 15.12 8.27 15.33
C PRO A 72 15.37 9.21 14.17
N GLN A 73 16.20 10.26 14.38
CA GLN A 73 16.53 11.23 13.32
C GLN A 73 17.27 10.55 12.17
N GLU A 74 18.19 9.65 12.46
CA GLU A 74 18.98 8.90 11.48
C GLU A 74 18.10 8.10 10.54
N LEU A 75 17.02 7.49 11.07
CA LEU A 75 16.05 6.74 10.25
C LEU A 75 15.17 7.70 9.42
N ALA A 76 14.81 8.86 9.95
CA ALA A 76 14.08 9.89 9.19
C ALA A 76 14.95 10.43 8.04
N ASP A 77 16.24 10.69 8.31
CA ASP A 77 17.23 11.14 7.33
C ASP A 77 17.49 10.08 6.25
N PHE A 78 17.45 8.78 6.62
CA PHE A 78 17.51 7.69 5.65
C PHE A 78 16.32 7.70 4.68
N PHE A 79 15.10 7.94 5.17
CA PHE A 79 13.92 8.07 4.30
C PHE A 79 13.95 9.34 3.44
N ALA A 80 14.68 10.37 3.84
CA ALA A 80 14.87 11.61 3.09
C ALA A 80 16.07 11.57 2.13
N ASP A 81 16.88 10.51 2.16
CA ASP A 81 18.07 10.36 1.35
C ASP A 81 17.71 10.03 -0.11
N GLU A 82 18.10 10.89 -1.07
CA GLU A 82 17.85 10.70 -2.49
C GLU A 82 18.74 9.63 -3.14
N GLN A 83 19.85 9.28 -2.50
CA GLN A 83 20.85 8.35 -3.05
C GLN A 83 20.39 6.90 -2.98
N ILE A 84 19.44 6.59 -2.10
CA ILE A 84 18.97 5.23 -1.85
C ILE A 84 17.53 5.12 -2.35
N CYS A 85 17.25 4.13 -3.17
CA CYS A 85 15.90 3.80 -3.59
C CYS A 85 15.19 2.97 -2.50
N LYS A 86 14.09 3.47 -1.95
CA LYS A 86 13.24 2.75 -1.01
C LYS A 86 12.00 2.28 -1.75
N VAL A 87 11.79 0.96 -1.79
CA VAL A 87 10.69 0.33 -2.51
C VAL A 87 9.69 -0.25 -1.53
N GLY A 88 8.43 0.07 -1.69
CA GLY A 88 7.34 -0.44 -0.84
C GLY A 88 6.11 -0.81 -1.66
N LEU A 89 5.17 -1.51 -1.04
CA LEU A 89 3.87 -1.85 -1.62
C LEU A 89 2.77 -1.05 -0.90
N ALA A 90 1.93 -0.32 -1.61
CA ALA A 90 1.02 0.68 -1.03
C ALA A 90 1.76 1.74 -0.17
N PHE A 91 2.96 2.03 -0.52
CA PHE A 91 4.01 2.68 0.28
C PHE A 91 3.65 4.09 0.78
N LYS A 92 2.68 4.74 0.15
CA LYS A 92 2.21 6.07 0.58
C LYS A 92 1.68 6.07 2.01
N ASP A 93 0.96 5.01 2.41
CA ASP A 93 0.34 4.94 3.73
C ASP A 93 1.38 4.65 4.81
N ASP A 94 2.39 3.82 4.50
CA ASP A 94 3.53 3.56 5.37
C ASP A 94 4.33 4.83 5.64
N ILE A 95 4.72 5.54 4.58
CA ILE A 95 5.41 6.83 4.69
C ILE A 95 4.59 7.84 5.51
N ASN A 96 3.29 7.92 5.31
CA ASN A 96 2.43 8.78 6.11
C ASN A 96 2.38 8.35 7.58
N GLY A 97 2.42 7.04 7.85
CA GLY A 97 2.52 6.48 9.19
C GLY A 97 3.81 6.92 9.90
N LEU A 98 4.94 6.80 9.21
CA LEU A 98 6.25 7.22 9.71
C LEU A 98 6.33 8.74 9.94
N ARG A 99 5.82 9.54 9.00
CA ARG A 99 5.79 11.00 9.11
C ARG A 99 4.94 11.51 10.27
N ARG A 100 3.93 10.78 10.69
CA ARG A 100 3.19 11.09 11.92
C ARG A 100 4.04 10.93 13.20
N ARG A 101 5.06 10.06 13.17
CA ARG A 101 5.99 9.88 14.29
C ARG A 101 7.09 10.94 14.31
N ARG A 102 7.63 11.29 13.13
CA ARG A 102 8.63 12.36 12.96
C ARG A 102 8.47 12.95 11.55
N ASN A 103 8.46 14.28 11.47
CA ASN A 103 8.33 14.94 10.18
C ASN A 103 9.64 14.84 9.38
N PHE A 104 9.53 14.40 8.12
CA PHE A 104 10.61 14.39 7.14
C PHE A 104 10.01 14.50 5.73
N THR A 105 10.83 14.87 4.75
CA THR A 105 10.44 14.87 3.34
C THR A 105 10.95 13.59 2.69
N PRO A 106 10.09 12.63 2.33
CA PRO A 106 10.52 11.38 1.72
C PRO A 106 11.12 11.65 0.33
N ALA A 107 12.24 11.01 0.03
CA ALA A 107 12.91 11.08 -1.24
C ALA A 107 13.17 9.69 -1.81
N ASN A 108 13.16 9.54 -3.13
CA ASN A 108 13.40 8.30 -3.87
C ASN A 108 12.64 7.09 -3.27
N CYS A 109 11.32 7.28 -3.08
CA CYS A 109 10.39 6.28 -2.55
C CYS A 109 9.47 5.78 -3.67
N ILE A 110 9.60 4.52 -4.03
CA ILE A 110 8.85 3.88 -5.12
C ILE A 110 7.76 2.99 -4.55
N ASP A 111 6.55 3.15 -5.07
CA ASP A 111 5.40 2.31 -4.74
C ASP A 111 5.13 1.34 -5.90
N ILE A 112 5.38 0.06 -5.67
CA ILE A 112 5.23 -1.01 -6.68
C ILE A 112 3.80 -1.05 -7.23
N GLN A 113 2.78 -0.79 -6.42
CA GLN A 113 1.39 -0.81 -6.90
C GLN A 113 1.13 0.19 -8.04
N LYS A 114 1.94 1.23 -8.15
CA LYS A 114 1.79 2.23 -9.23
C LYS A 114 2.48 1.83 -10.52
N MET A 115 3.33 0.83 -10.48
CA MET A 115 4.10 0.41 -11.65
C MET A 115 3.69 -0.95 -12.22
N VAL A 116 3.12 -1.85 -11.43
CA VAL A 116 2.82 -3.24 -11.85
C VAL A 116 1.94 -3.33 -13.08
N ALA A 117 0.98 -2.41 -13.26
CA ALA A 117 0.13 -2.38 -14.43
C ALA A 117 0.90 -2.17 -15.75
N GLN A 118 2.06 -1.49 -15.70
CA GLN A 118 2.94 -1.29 -16.86
C GLN A 118 3.59 -2.60 -17.33
N TYR A 119 3.56 -3.62 -16.48
CA TYR A 119 4.08 -4.96 -16.77
C TYR A 119 2.95 -6.01 -16.94
N GLY A 120 1.73 -5.54 -17.21
CA GLY A 120 0.58 -6.43 -17.44
C GLY A 120 -0.01 -7.06 -16.18
N ILE A 121 0.41 -6.63 -14.99
CA ILE A 121 -0.04 -7.19 -13.71
C ILE A 121 -1.05 -6.23 -13.08
N LEU A 122 -2.25 -6.73 -12.79
CA LEU A 122 -3.35 -5.94 -12.19
C LEU A 122 -3.62 -6.30 -10.73
N ASP A 123 -3.04 -7.39 -10.24
CA ASP A 123 -3.06 -7.71 -8.82
C ASP A 123 -2.16 -6.75 -8.03
N LEU A 124 -2.64 -6.35 -6.84
CA LEU A 124 -1.97 -5.35 -6.00
C LEU A 124 -1.50 -5.91 -4.65
N GLY A 125 -1.73 -7.20 -4.39
CA GLY A 125 -1.34 -7.85 -3.13
C GLY A 125 0.04 -8.49 -3.21
N LEU A 126 0.89 -8.27 -2.20
CA LEU A 126 2.28 -8.72 -2.16
C LEU A 126 2.45 -10.20 -2.52
N GLN A 127 1.64 -11.10 -1.93
CA GLN A 127 1.79 -12.54 -2.19
C GLN A 127 1.36 -12.95 -3.59
N LYS A 128 0.37 -12.26 -4.16
CA LYS A 128 -0.03 -12.52 -5.54
C LYS A 128 1.04 -12.03 -6.51
N LEU A 129 1.56 -10.83 -6.28
CA LEU A 129 2.67 -10.29 -7.07
C LEU A 129 3.88 -11.22 -7.00
N PHE A 130 4.27 -11.66 -5.80
CA PHE A 130 5.38 -12.58 -5.63
C PHE A 130 5.14 -13.93 -6.34
N ALA A 131 3.91 -14.43 -6.29
CA ALA A 131 3.54 -15.66 -6.98
C ALA A 131 3.56 -15.50 -8.51
N ILE A 132 3.18 -14.36 -9.05
CA ILE A 132 3.23 -14.05 -10.48
C ILE A 132 4.68 -13.96 -10.96
N CYS A 133 5.52 -13.21 -10.26
CA CYS A 133 6.93 -13.01 -10.63
C CYS A 133 7.76 -14.31 -10.48
N PHE A 134 7.58 -15.06 -9.39
CA PHE A 134 8.52 -16.12 -9.03
C PHE A 134 7.92 -17.53 -9.01
N GLY A 135 6.62 -17.71 -9.22
CA GLY A 135 5.98 -19.02 -9.09
C GLY A 135 6.02 -19.62 -7.68
N LYS A 136 6.27 -18.80 -6.65
CA LYS A 136 6.44 -19.19 -5.25
C LYS A 136 5.45 -18.44 -4.36
N LYS A 137 5.28 -18.88 -3.11
CA LYS A 137 4.41 -18.24 -2.12
C LYS A 137 5.21 -17.73 -0.94
N ILE A 138 4.78 -16.61 -0.36
CA ILE A 138 5.20 -16.13 0.95
C ILE A 138 4.03 -16.24 1.94
N SER A 139 4.32 -16.35 3.24
CA SER A 139 3.34 -16.61 4.29
C SER A 139 2.50 -15.36 4.59
N LYS A 140 1.24 -15.55 5.02
CA LYS A 140 0.36 -14.50 5.61
C LYS A 140 0.14 -14.67 7.12
N ALA A 141 0.79 -15.66 7.73
CA ALA A 141 0.38 -16.15 9.03
C ALA A 141 0.46 -15.11 10.16
N GLN A 142 1.34 -14.11 10.05
CA GLN A 142 1.56 -13.12 11.10
C GLN A 142 0.90 -11.76 10.86
N GLN A 143 0.23 -11.56 9.74
CA GLN A 143 -0.36 -10.27 9.33
C GLN A 143 -1.28 -9.63 10.40
N LEU A 144 -2.03 -10.42 11.15
CA LEU A 144 -2.98 -9.94 12.14
C LEU A 144 -2.51 -10.16 13.59
N THR A 145 -1.21 -10.29 13.81
CA THR A 145 -0.65 -10.46 15.15
C THR A 145 -0.39 -9.10 15.82
N ASN A 146 -0.15 -9.11 17.13
CA ASN A 146 0.15 -7.88 17.86
C ASN A 146 1.63 -7.50 17.71
N TRP A 147 1.91 -6.47 16.94
CA TRP A 147 3.25 -5.95 16.67
C TRP A 147 3.81 -5.04 17.80
N GLU A 148 2.98 -4.75 18.82
CA GLU A 148 3.38 -3.94 20.01
C GLU A 148 3.84 -4.79 21.18
N ASN A 149 3.91 -6.13 21.05
CA ASN A 149 4.42 -7.01 22.10
C ASN A 149 5.85 -6.62 22.53
N SER A 150 6.24 -6.95 23.77
CA SER A 150 7.58 -6.64 24.29
C SER A 150 8.70 -7.23 23.44
N HIS A 151 8.49 -8.41 22.86
CA HIS A 151 9.42 -9.09 21.96
C HIS A 151 8.71 -9.54 20.69
N LEU A 152 9.44 -9.54 19.56
CA LEU A 152 9.00 -10.21 18.34
C LEU A 152 9.25 -11.71 18.47
N THR A 153 8.28 -12.51 18.06
CA THR A 153 8.53 -13.96 17.92
C THR A 153 9.41 -14.22 16.70
N PRO A 154 10.12 -15.37 16.64
CA PRO A 154 10.89 -15.75 15.45
C PRO A 154 10.03 -15.77 14.17
N GLU A 155 8.76 -16.19 14.29
CA GLU A 155 7.80 -16.23 13.18
C GLU A 155 7.41 -14.81 12.71
N GLN A 156 7.23 -13.87 13.64
CA GLN A 156 6.99 -12.46 13.31
C GLN A 156 8.21 -11.84 12.62
N ALA A 157 9.41 -12.07 13.16
CA ALA A 157 10.64 -11.56 12.57
C ALA A 157 10.84 -12.11 11.15
N ARG A 158 10.62 -13.41 10.95
CA ARG A 158 10.70 -14.06 9.64
C ARG A 158 9.65 -13.55 8.67
N TYR A 159 8.43 -13.34 9.13
CA TYR A 159 7.35 -12.78 8.30
C TYR A 159 7.69 -11.36 7.85
N ALA A 160 8.00 -10.45 8.78
CA ALA A 160 8.28 -9.06 8.52
C ALA A 160 9.50 -8.87 7.59
N SER A 161 10.58 -9.64 7.81
CA SER A 161 11.74 -9.61 6.92
C SER A 161 11.44 -10.13 5.52
N THR A 162 10.55 -11.13 5.43
CA THR A 162 10.15 -11.71 4.13
C THR A 162 9.34 -10.71 3.32
N ASP A 163 8.41 -9.94 3.93
CA ASP A 163 7.56 -9.00 3.21
C ASP A 163 8.40 -7.83 2.64
N ALA A 164 9.31 -7.26 3.42
CA ALA A 164 10.23 -6.23 2.93
C ALA A 164 11.16 -6.75 1.82
N TRP A 165 11.75 -7.94 2.00
CA TRP A 165 12.61 -8.56 1.00
C TRP A 165 11.85 -8.92 -0.29
N ALA A 166 10.64 -9.46 -0.18
CA ALA A 166 9.81 -9.78 -1.33
C ALA A 166 9.48 -8.53 -2.16
N THR A 167 9.26 -7.40 -1.49
CA THR A 167 9.04 -6.11 -2.15
C THR A 167 10.26 -5.69 -2.99
N LEU A 168 11.48 -5.85 -2.46
CA LEU A 168 12.72 -5.60 -3.19
C LEU A 168 12.83 -6.49 -4.43
N LEU A 169 12.64 -7.80 -4.26
CA LEU A 169 12.75 -8.74 -5.36
C LEU A 169 11.75 -8.49 -6.48
N ILE A 170 10.48 -8.20 -6.14
CA ILE A 170 9.44 -7.87 -7.14
C ILE A 170 9.87 -6.65 -7.94
N TYR A 171 10.34 -5.60 -7.28
CA TYR A 171 10.80 -4.39 -7.96
C TYR A 171 11.93 -4.69 -8.96
N GLU A 172 12.94 -5.44 -8.53
CA GLU A 172 14.08 -5.81 -9.37
C GLU A 172 13.68 -6.71 -10.55
N ASP A 173 12.77 -7.67 -10.32
CA ASP A 173 12.22 -8.51 -11.38
C ASP A 173 11.46 -7.68 -12.42
N LEU A 174 10.59 -6.79 -11.98
CA LEU A 174 9.85 -5.90 -12.90
C LEU A 174 10.78 -5.09 -13.80
N LEU A 175 11.91 -4.62 -13.27
CA LEU A 175 12.89 -3.85 -14.05
C LEU A 175 13.63 -4.68 -15.12
N GLN A 176 13.55 -6.02 -15.09
CA GLN A 176 14.11 -6.89 -16.13
C GLN A 176 13.18 -7.01 -17.35
N HIS A 177 11.96 -6.52 -17.25
CA HIS A 177 10.95 -6.62 -18.31
C HIS A 177 10.72 -5.28 -18.98
N GLU A 178 10.39 -5.30 -20.26
CA GLU A 178 9.98 -4.09 -20.97
C GLU A 178 8.54 -3.71 -20.58
N PRO A 179 8.31 -2.45 -20.21
CA PRO A 179 6.96 -2.01 -19.88
C PRO A 179 6.08 -1.93 -21.14
N LEU A 180 4.81 -2.25 -20.98
CA LEU A 180 3.79 -2.11 -22.01
C LEU A 180 3.61 -0.65 -22.43
N ALA A 181 3.19 -0.43 -23.66
CA ALA A 181 2.81 0.90 -24.11
C ALA A 181 1.60 1.43 -23.30
N LYS A 182 1.56 2.73 -23.07
CA LYS A 182 0.51 3.37 -22.26
C LYS A 182 -0.92 2.99 -22.72
N GLN A 183 -1.14 2.86 -24.01
CA GLN A 183 -2.44 2.49 -24.57
C GLN A 183 -2.85 1.06 -24.24
N GLU A 184 -1.88 0.14 -24.20
CA GLU A 184 -2.10 -1.26 -23.82
C GLU A 184 -2.43 -1.35 -22.33
N VAL A 185 -1.73 -0.63 -21.47
CA VAL A 185 -2.03 -0.54 -20.03
C VAL A 185 -3.44 0.01 -19.80
N GLU A 186 -3.82 1.08 -20.50
CA GLU A 186 -5.16 1.67 -20.38
C GLU A 186 -6.26 0.69 -20.84
N ALA A 187 -6.01 -0.08 -21.90
CA ALA A 187 -6.93 -1.12 -22.36
C ALA A 187 -7.09 -2.24 -21.33
N LEU A 188 -5.98 -2.77 -20.83
CA LEU A 188 -5.92 -3.84 -19.84
C LEU A 188 -6.66 -3.46 -18.54
N VAL A 189 -6.40 -2.27 -18.01
CA VAL A 189 -7.07 -1.74 -16.80
C VAL A 189 -8.58 -1.56 -17.04
N ARG A 190 -8.98 -1.15 -18.23
CA ARG A 190 -10.40 -1.01 -18.58
C ARG A 190 -11.11 -2.36 -18.63
N GLU A 191 -10.54 -3.33 -19.30
CA GLU A 191 -11.08 -4.69 -19.41
C GLU A 191 -11.24 -5.36 -18.05
N GLU A 192 -10.22 -5.27 -17.20
CA GLU A 192 -10.28 -5.83 -15.84
C GLU A 192 -11.36 -5.15 -15.00
N LYS A 193 -11.49 -3.83 -15.12
CA LYS A 193 -12.54 -3.10 -14.41
C LYS A 193 -13.94 -3.53 -14.85
N GLU A 194 -14.14 -3.76 -16.15
CA GLU A 194 -15.40 -4.25 -16.67
C GLU A 194 -15.69 -5.67 -16.15
N ARG A 195 -14.70 -6.56 -16.19
CA ARG A 195 -14.78 -7.92 -15.63
C ARG A 195 -15.14 -7.93 -14.14
N MET A 196 -14.50 -7.06 -13.36
CA MET A 196 -14.81 -6.93 -11.93
C MET A 196 -16.24 -6.45 -11.68
N ILE A 197 -16.74 -5.51 -12.49
CA ILE A 197 -18.11 -5.02 -12.37
C ILE A 197 -19.10 -6.15 -12.69
N GLU A 198 -18.87 -6.89 -13.76
CA GLU A 198 -19.71 -8.02 -14.15
C GLU A 198 -19.73 -9.12 -13.09
N HIS A 199 -18.58 -9.45 -12.53
CA HIS A 199 -18.48 -10.41 -11.43
C HIS A 199 -19.23 -9.95 -10.18
N GLN A 200 -19.10 -8.68 -9.79
CA GLN A 200 -19.86 -8.13 -8.65
C GLN A 200 -21.38 -8.16 -8.91
N GLN A 201 -21.81 -7.87 -10.13
CA GLN A 201 -23.21 -7.97 -10.53
C GLN A 201 -23.72 -9.40 -10.42
N GLN A 202 -22.97 -10.38 -10.92
CA GLN A 202 -23.34 -11.80 -10.81
C GLN A 202 -23.51 -12.25 -9.36
N ILE A 203 -22.59 -11.85 -8.45
CA ILE A 203 -22.69 -12.16 -7.02
C ILE A 203 -23.94 -11.51 -6.42
N GLN A 204 -24.24 -10.26 -6.79
CA GLN A 204 -25.42 -9.56 -6.30
C GLN A 204 -26.70 -10.23 -6.79
N ASP A 205 -26.76 -10.62 -8.04
CA ASP A 205 -27.89 -11.32 -8.65
C ASP A 205 -28.16 -12.66 -7.95
N GLN A 206 -27.09 -13.42 -7.73
CA GLN A 206 -27.21 -14.68 -7.00
C GLN A 206 -27.82 -14.47 -5.61
N ARG A 207 -27.35 -13.46 -4.87
CA ARG A 207 -27.90 -13.15 -3.54
C ARG A 207 -29.37 -12.73 -3.57
N LEU A 208 -29.78 -11.97 -4.60
CA LEU A 208 -31.19 -11.58 -4.76
C LEU A 208 -32.06 -12.79 -5.07
N ARG A 209 -31.62 -13.68 -5.97
CA ARG A 209 -32.34 -14.94 -6.31
C ARG A 209 -32.47 -15.86 -5.09
N GLU A 210 -31.43 -15.96 -4.27
CA GLU A 210 -31.47 -16.73 -3.00
C GLU A 210 -32.49 -16.15 -2.00
N GLN A 211 -32.81 -14.85 -2.10
CA GLN A 211 -33.86 -14.16 -1.32
C GLN A 211 -35.24 -14.20 -2.00
N GLY A 212 -35.35 -14.86 -3.16
CA GLY A 212 -36.62 -14.92 -3.93
C GLY A 212 -36.92 -13.61 -4.68
N ILE A 213 -35.93 -12.74 -4.85
CA ILE A 213 -36.05 -11.46 -5.56
C ILE A 213 -35.45 -11.61 -6.97
N GLU A 214 -36.19 -11.22 -7.99
CA GLU A 214 -35.67 -11.20 -9.36
C GLU A 214 -34.68 -10.02 -9.53
N PRO A 215 -33.44 -10.27 -10.00
CA PRO A 215 -32.47 -9.20 -10.20
C PRO A 215 -32.93 -8.16 -11.22
N PRO A 216 -32.65 -6.86 -11.00
CA PRO A 216 -32.95 -5.85 -12.00
C PRO A 216 -32.06 -6.00 -13.24
N PRO A 217 -32.52 -5.57 -14.43
CA PRO A 217 -31.71 -5.60 -15.64
C PRO A 217 -30.43 -4.78 -15.45
N HIS A 218 -29.30 -5.35 -15.87
CA HIS A 218 -28.01 -4.66 -15.79
C HIS A 218 -27.86 -3.63 -16.91
N LEU A 219 -27.34 -2.48 -16.52
CA LEU A 219 -26.96 -1.46 -17.48
C LEU A 219 -25.74 -1.92 -18.28
N THR A 220 -25.73 -1.67 -19.57
CA THR A 220 -24.54 -1.84 -20.41
C THR A 220 -23.41 -0.93 -19.98
N ALA A 221 -22.19 -1.18 -20.44
CA ALA A 221 -21.03 -0.32 -20.14
C ALA A 221 -21.26 1.14 -20.59
N GLU A 222 -21.95 1.33 -21.72
CA GLU A 222 -22.29 2.66 -22.23
C GLU A 222 -23.34 3.37 -21.38
N GLU A 223 -24.39 2.69 -20.96
CA GLU A 223 -25.42 3.22 -20.08
C GLU A 223 -24.84 3.58 -18.70
N ARG A 224 -23.98 2.72 -18.15
CA ARG A 224 -23.24 3.02 -16.90
C ARG A 224 -22.41 4.30 -17.03
N LYS A 225 -21.71 4.47 -18.15
CA LYS A 225 -20.89 5.66 -18.42
C LYS A 225 -21.75 6.92 -18.58
N ALA A 226 -22.89 6.82 -19.26
CA ALA A 226 -23.87 7.91 -19.39
C ALA A 226 -24.41 8.33 -18.02
N HIS A 227 -24.88 7.38 -17.20
CA HIS A 227 -25.37 7.62 -15.84
C HIS A 227 -24.30 8.25 -14.92
N GLN A 228 -23.05 7.78 -15.01
CA GLN A 228 -21.95 8.35 -14.22
C GLN A 228 -21.65 9.80 -14.64
N THR A 229 -21.72 10.09 -15.92
CA THR A 229 -21.50 11.44 -16.46
C THR A 229 -22.60 12.39 -15.98
N GLU A 230 -23.84 11.95 -16.01
CA GLU A 230 -24.99 12.72 -15.54
C GLU A 230 -24.93 12.98 -14.03
N ARG A 231 -24.63 11.97 -13.22
CA ARG A 231 -24.42 12.14 -11.78
C ARG A 231 -23.30 13.14 -11.46
N LYS A 232 -22.19 13.11 -12.20
CA LYS A 232 -21.10 14.09 -12.05
C LYS A 232 -21.55 15.50 -12.41
N ARG A 233 -22.38 15.65 -13.45
CA ARG A 233 -22.96 16.93 -13.89
C ARG A 233 -23.89 17.50 -12.84
N GLU A 234 -24.78 16.66 -12.29
CA GLU A 234 -25.68 17.06 -11.19
C GLU A 234 -24.93 17.42 -9.91
N ALA A 235 -23.94 16.63 -9.51
CA ALA A 235 -23.12 16.93 -8.34
C ALA A 235 -22.38 18.26 -8.48
N ARG A 236 -21.84 18.56 -9.67
CA ARG A 236 -21.25 19.88 -9.97
C ARG A 236 -22.27 21.01 -9.90
N LYS A 237 -23.52 20.80 -10.39
CA LYS A 237 -24.61 21.76 -10.32
C LYS A 237 -24.99 22.04 -8.86
N ARG A 238 -25.18 21.01 -8.04
CA ARG A 238 -25.46 21.11 -6.60
C ARG A 238 -24.34 21.83 -5.85
N LYS A 239 -23.06 21.54 -6.17
CA LYS A 239 -21.91 22.23 -5.56
C LYS A 239 -21.89 23.72 -5.89
N ARG A 240 -22.16 24.10 -7.15
CA ARG A 240 -22.28 25.53 -7.58
C ARG A 240 -23.42 26.25 -6.88
N GLN A 241 -24.58 25.61 -6.75
CA GLN A 241 -25.74 26.17 -6.03
C GLN A 241 -25.43 26.40 -4.55
N ARG A 242 -24.78 25.42 -3.87
CA ARG A 242 -24.36 25.58 -2.48
C ARG A 242 -23.33 26.70 -2.29
N GLN A 243 -22.40 26.87 -3.23
CA GLN A 243 -21.41 27.95 -3.17
C GLN A 243 -22.06 29.31 -3.41
N ALA A 244 -23.02 29.40 -4.33
CA ALA A 244 -23.77 30.63 -4.58
C ALA A 244 -24.65 31.03 -3.38
N ALA A 245 -25.32 30.06 -2.75
CA ALA A 245 -26.11 30.29 -1.52
C ALA A 245 -25.22 30.77 -0.35
N ARG A 246 -24.02 30.15 -0.16
CA ARG A 246 -23.04 30.61 0.84
C ARG A 246 -22.56 32.05 0.59
N LYS A 247 -22.29 32.41 -0.68
CA LYS A 247 -21.87 33.77 -1.04
C LYS A 247 -22.99 34.80 -0.79
N LYS A 248 -24.27 34.43 -1.03
CA LYS A 248 -25.42 35.29 -0.69
C LYS A 248 -25.58 35.45 0.83
N ALA A 249 -25.49 34.37 1.59
CA ALA A 249 -25.60 34.42 3.05
C ALA A 249 -24.48 35.23 3.72
N ASN A 250 -23.26 35.24 3.16
CA ASN A 250 -22.16 36.08 3.67
C ASN A 250 -22.28 37.55 3.30
N LYS A 251 -23.07 37.92 2.26
CA LYS A 251 -23.31 39.30 1.89
C LYS A 251 -24.41 39.97 2.72
N THR A 252 -25.22 39.18 3.44
CA THR A 252 -26.36 39.68 4.25
C THR A 252 -26.05 39.72 5.75
N LYS A 253 -24.81 39.47 6.19
CA LYS A 253 -24.39 39.71 7.58
C LYS A 253 -24.14 41.22 7.77
N PRO A 254 -24.83 41.89 8.68
CA PRO A 254 -24.56 43.29 8.98
C PRO A 254 -23.17 43.41 9.61
N THR A 255 -22.42 44.40 9.12
CA THR A 255 -21.19 44.87 9.74
C THR A 255 -21.55 45.52 11.07
N THR A 256 -21.25 44.87 12.18
CA THR A 256 -21.18 45.48 13.51
C THR A 256 -19.78 46.00 13.73
#